data_d93ef842883865603b87fd58ff872291
#
_entry.id   d93ef842883865603b87fd58ff872291
#
_cell.length_a   1.000
_cell.length_b   1.000
_cell.length_c   1.000
_cell.angle_alpha   90.00
_cell.angle_beta   90.00
_cell.angle_gamma   90.00
#
_symmetry.space_group_name_H-M   'P 1'
#
loop_
_entity.id
_entity.type
_entity.pdbx_description
1 polymer ?
#
loop_
_entity_poly.entity_id
_entity_poly.type
_entity_poly.pdbx_seq_one_letter_code
_entity_poly.pdbx_strand_id
1 'polypeptide(L)'
;RAAIIEKSPEKIALFTGNGQQIICTNHYQSETFGHDKRNLENIETSDSPYRFARLQELLKENAPIDAPKAASILRNRKGLGEAELGLSNEMAINQFIAHHSVIFQPEKKRMWVSTAPWQCGKYVAYDLNRIFSDSIDFNHEIYTENLTVPADSFLQQQEYQHLMTYKRLAPVLRK
;
A
#
# COMPACT_ATOMS: atom_id res chain seq x y z
N ARG A 1 2.09 -2.93 19.45
CA ARG A 1 1.25 -1.75 19.22
C ARG A 1 1.82 -0.97 18.04
N ALA A 2 0.95 -0.33 17.25
CA ALA A 2 1.34 0.54 16.14
C ALA A 2 0.98 2.00 16.48
N ALA A 3 1.68 2.94 15.86
CA ALA A 3 1.41 4.37 15.95
C ALA A 3 1.85 5.07 14.67
N ILE A 4 1.25 6.22 14.39
CA ILE A 4 1.65 7.12 13.32
C ILE A 4 2.31 8.35 13.97
N ILE A 5 3.50 8.69 13.51
CA ILE A 5 4.14 9.95 13.85
C ILE A 5 3.76 10.97 12.77
N GLU A 6 3.00 11.97 13.17
CA GLU A 6 2.61 13.08 12.31
C GLU A 6 3.54 14.27 12.58
N LYS A 7 4.09 14.86 11.52
CA LYS A 7 5.09 15.91 11.64
C LYS A 7 4.89 16.99 10.58
N SER A 8 4.94 18.25 11.02
CA SER A 8 5.15 19.43 10.19
C SER A 8 6.46 20.11 10.57
N PRO A 9 6.88 21.19 9.91
CA PRO A 9 8.06 21.97 10.33
C PRO A 9 7.99 22.49 11.76
N GLU A 10 6.78 22.72 12.29
CA GLU A 10 6.54 23.38 13.55
C GLU A 10 5.99 22.45 14.65
N LYS A 11 5.39 21.32 14.28
CA LYS A 11 4.65 20.44 15.19
C LYS A 11 4.98 18.97 14.96
N ILE A 12 4.91 18.20 16.01
CA ILE A 12 4.97 16.74 15.98
C ILE A 12 3.86 16.18 16.86
N ALA A 13 3.20 15.12 16.43
CA ALA A 13 2.19 14.41 17.18
C ALA A 13 2.32 12.90 17.00
N LEU A 14 1.86 12.15 18.00
CA LEU A 14 1.73 10.70 17.96
C LEU A 14 0.23 10.36 17.87
N PHE A 15 -0.17 9.67 16.81
CA PHE A 15 -1.52 9.15 16.66
C PHE A 15 -1.50 7.64 16.86
N THR A 16 -2.26 7.16 17.85
CA THR A 16 -2.31 5.72 18.22
C THR A 16 -3.60 5.04 17.79
N GLY A 17 -4.58 5.80 17.26
CA GLY A 17 -5.90 5.29 16.92
C GLY A 17 -6.72 4.87 18.16
N ASN A 18 -7.95 4.47 17.91
CA ASN A 18 -8.91 4.06 18.96
C ASN A 18 -9.23 2.56 18.94
N GLY A 19 -8.42 1.74 18.27
CA GLY A 19 -8.75 0.33 18.05
C GLY A 19 -7.55 -0.58 17.79
N GLN A 20 -7.85 -1.75 17.24
CA GLN A 20 -6.86 -2.76 16.91
C GLN A 20 -6.13 -2.49 15.59
N GLN A 21 -6.56 -1.48 14.83
CA GLN A 21 -6.00 -1.13 13.54
C GLN A 21 -5.80 0.38 13.43
N ILE A 22 -4.78 0.76 12.67
CA ILE A 22 -4.50 2.15 12.29
C ILE A 22 -4.44 2.20 10.77
N ILE A 23 -5.17 3.15 10.18
CA ILE A 23 -5.13 3.45 8.75
C ILE A 23 -4.46 4.80 8.58
N CYS A 24 -3.59 4.92 7.59
CA CYS A 24 -2.92 6.16 7.23
C CYS A 24 -3.06 6.39 5.72
N THR A 25 -3.54 7.56 5.35
CA THR A 25 -3.50 8.08 3.99
C THR A 25 -2.77 9.43 4.00
N ASN A 26 -3.10 10.36 3.12
CA ASN A 26 -2.34 11.58 2.95
C ASN A 26 -2.89 12.79 3.76
N HIS A 27 -3.56 12.56 4.88
CA HIS A 27 -4.01 13.61 5.80
C HIS A 27 -3.68 13.26 7.24
N TYR A 28 -3.54 14.27 8.09
CA TYR A 28 -3.29 14.12 9.52
C TYR A 28 -4.57 13.75 10.27
N GLN A 29 -4.44 12.97 11.33
CA GLN A 29 -5.55 12.42 12.11
C GLN A 29 -5.52 12.80 13.60
N SER A 30 -4.38 13.29 14.12
CA SER A 30 -4.26 13.67 15.53
C SER A 30 -4.98 14.99 15.83
N GLU A 31 -5.38 15.17 17.09
CA GLU A 31 -5.96 16.43 17.57
C GLU A 31 -5.03 17.63 17.33
N THR A 32 -3.71 17.42 17.42
CA THR A 32 -2.70 18.46 17.16
C THR A 32 -2.84 19.10 15.79
N PHE A 33 -3.27 18.31 14.79
CA PHE A 33 -3.44 18.74 13.42
C PHE A 33 -4.91 18.85 12.99
N GLY A 34 -5.87 18.50 13.86
CA GLY A 34 -7.30 18.47 13.54
C GLY A 34 -7.87 19.82 13.10
N HIS A 35 -7.30 20.92 13.59
CA HIS A 35 -7.68 22.30 13.21
C HIS A 35 -6.64 23.01 12.34
N ASP A 36 -5.65 22.29 11.85
CA ASP A 36 -4.66 22.86 10.94
C ASP A 36 -5.29 23.17 9.59
N LYS A 37 -5.22 24.45 9.17
CA LYS A 37 -5.86 24.92 7.95
C LYS A 37 -5.45 24.13 6.70
N ARG A 38 -4.15 23.80 6.57
CA ARG A 38 -3.65 23.06 5.42
C ARG A 38 -4.14 21.61 5.44
N ASN A 39 -4.27 21.01 6.63
CA ASN A 39 -4.84 19.67 6.76
C ASN A 39 -6.32 19.66 6.38
N LEU A 40 -7.10 20.63 6.84
CA LEU A 40 -8.52 20.75 6.49
C LEU A 40 -8.71 20.96 4.98
N GLU A 41 -7.94 21.85 4.38
CA GLU A 41 -7.92 22.06 2.93
C GLU A 41 -7.58 20.78 2.15
N ASN A 42 -6.54 20.05 2.60
CA ASN A 42 -6.17 18.76 2.01
C ASN A 42 -7.27 17.69 2.15
N ILE A 43 -7.97 17.65 3.28
CA ILE A 43 -9.11 16.75 3.49
C ILE A 43 -10.26 17.10 2.52
N GLU A 44 -10.52 18.38 2.28
CA GLU A 44 -11.61 18.86 1.42
C GLU A 44 -11.29 18.65 -0.08
N THR A 45 -10.04 18.87 -0.49
CA THR A 45 -9.64 18.97 -1.91
C THR A 45 -8.93 17.75 -2.48
N SER A 46 -8.60 16.75 -1.66
CA SER A 46 -7.87 15.56 -2.12
C SER A 46 -8.67 14.27 -1.99
N ASP A 47 -8.24 13.23 -2.70
CA ASP A 47 -8.81 11.88 -2.62
C ASP A 47 -8.34 11.09 -1.38
N SER A 48 -7.63 11.73 -0.46
CA SER A 48 -7.10 11.09 0.74
C SER A 48 -8.20 10.51 1.65
N PRO A 49 -9.30 11.24 1.96
CA PRO A 49 -10.41 10.69 2.74
C PRO A 49 -11.14 9.55 2.04
N TYR A 50 -11.28 9.62 0.72
CA TYR A 50 -11.90 8.54 -0.06
C TYR A 50 -11.11 7.23 0.06
N ARG A 51 -9.79 7.28 -0.14
CA ARG A 51 -8.92 6.11 0.05
C ARG A 51 -8.92 5.60 1.50
N PHE A 52 -9.02 6.51 2.47
CA PHE A 52 -9.15 6.14 3.87
C PHE A 52 -10.43 5.31 4.12
N ALA A 53 -11.58 5.78 3.63
CA ALA A 53 -12.85 5.07 3.73
C ALA A 53 -12.80 3.72 3.00
N ARG A 54 -12.18 3.66 1.80
CA ARG A 54 -12.02 2.39 1.07
C ARG A 54 -11.13 1.41 1.85
N LEU A 55 -10.06 1.86 2.48
CA LEU A 55 -9.23 0.99 3.32
C LEU A 55 -10.01 0.46 4.52
N GLN A 56 -10.87 1.26 5.16
CA GLN A 56 -11.74 0.78 6.26
C GLN A 56 -12.66 -0.34 5.79
N GLU A 57 -13.30 -0.18 4.63
CA GLU A 57 -14.15 -1.19 4.01
C GLU A 57 -13.37 -2.49 3.74
N LEU A 58 -12.25 -2.40 3.03
CA LEU A 58 -11.41 -3.55 2.68
C LEU A 58 -10.86 -4.29 3.91
N LEU A 59 -10.43 -3.59 4.94
CA LEU A 59 -9.94 -4.20 6.17
C LEU A 59 -11.06 -4.94 6.92
N LYS A 60 -12.26 -4.38 6.95
CA LYS A 60 -13.44 -5.01 7.57
C LYS A 60 -13.86 -6.29 6.83
N GLU A 61 -13.89 -6.24 5.50
CA GLU A 61 -14.32 -7.36 4.65
C GLU A 61 -13.32 -8.52 4.65
N ASN A 62 -12.04 -8.23 4.80
CA ASN A 62 -10.97 -9.21 4.65
C ASN A 62 -10.41 -9.75 5.98
N ALA A 63 -10.93 -9.30 7.13
CA ALA A 63 -10.45 -9.80 8.43
C ALA A 63 -10.72 -11.30 8.63
N PRO A 64 -9.79 -12.06 9.24
CA PRO A 64 -8.43 -11.67 9.63
C PRO A 64 -7.50 -11.51 8.41
N ILE A 65 -6.54 -10.57 8.51
CA ILE A 65 -5.61 -10.21 7.44
C ILE A 65 -4.36 -11.07 7.52
N ASP A 66 -4.04 -11.77 6.44
CA ASP A 66 -2.75 -12.42 6.19
C ASP A 66 -1.96 -11.70 5.07
N ALA A 67 -0.76 -12.16 4.74
CA ALA A 67 0.06 -11.52 3.73
C ALA A 67 -0.56 -11.51 2.31
N PRO A 68 -1.19 -12.60 1.81
CA PRO A 68 -1.94 -12.58 0.56
C PRO A 68 -3.08 -11.57 0.53
N LYS A 69 -3.88 -11.48 1.60
CA LYS A 69 -4.98 -10.50 1.71
C LYS A 69 -4.44 -9.07 1.78
N ALA A 70 -3.37 -8.83 2.54
CA ALA A 70 -2.71 -7.52 2.59
C ALA A 70 -2.20 -7.10 1.20
N ALA A 71 -1.59 -8.02 0.44
CA ALA A 71 -1.17 -7.77 -0.92
C ALA A 71 -2.36 -7.46 -1.85
N SER A 72 -3.49 -8.18 -1.70
CA SER A 72 -4.72 -7.92 -2.46
C SER A 72 -5.28 -6.53 -2.17
N ILE A 73 -5.32 -6.12 -0.90
CA ILE A 73 -5.75 -4.77 -0.49
C ILE A 73 -4.83 -3.70 -1.11
N LEU A 74 -3.52 -3.86 -1.04
CA LEU A 74 -2.55 -2.94 -1.62
C LEU A 74 -2.64 -2.85 -3.16
N ARG A 75 -3.14 -3.90 -3.81
CA ARG A 75 -3.38 -3.98 -5.26
C ARG A 75 -4.78 -3.53 -5.67
N ASN A 76 -5.64 -3.15 -4.72
CA ASN A 76 -7.04 -2.81 -5.01
C ASN A 76 -7.12 -1.57 -5.92
N ARG A 77 -7.92 -1.69 -6.98
CA ARG A 77 -8.12 -0.67 -8.03
C ARG A 77 -9.55 -0.13 -8.06
N LYS A 78 -10.42 -0.72 -7.25
CA LYS A 78 -11.83 -0.32 -7.17
C LYS A 78 -12.07 0.71 -6.08
N GLY A 79 -13.18 1.41 -6.20
CA GLY A 79 -13.65 2.37 -5.23
C GLY A 79 -14.53 1.77 -4.14
N LEU A 80 -15.15 2.64 -3.34
CA LEU A 80 -16.14 2.29 -2.33
C LEU A 80 -17.28 1.48 -2.97
N GLY A 81 -17.73 0.43 -2.26
CA GLY A 81 -18.78 -0.44 -2.76
C GLY A 81 -18.43 -1.15 -4.08
N GLU A 82 -17.15 -1.43 -4.32
CA GLU A 82 -16.65 -2.06 -5.56
C GLU A 82 -16.84 -1.23 -6.83
N ALA A 83 -17.01 0.11 -6.69
CA ALA A 83 -17.19 1.00 -7.83
C ALA A 83 -16.01 0.95 -8.81
N GLU A 84 -16.31 0.94 -10.11
CA GLU A 84 -15.29 0.99 -11.17
C GLU A 84 -14.75 2.42 -11.32
N LEU A 85 -13.49 2.62 -10.95
CA LEU A 85 -12.82 3.92 -11.01
C LEU A 85 -12.03 4.15 -12.30
N GLY A 86 -11.74 3.07 -13.05
CA GLY A 86 -10.76 3.09 -14.11
C GLY A 86 -9.31 2.99 -13.60
N LEU A 87 -8.38 2.72 -14.52
CA LEU A 87 -6.97 2.51 -14.19
C LEU A 87 -6.27 3.85 -13.91
N SER A 88 -5.31 3.83 -12.99
CA SER A 88 -4.53 5.01 -12.54
C SER A 88 -5.38 6.12 -11.91
N ASN A 89 -6.56 5.81 -11.37
CA ASN A 89 -7.39 6.77 -10.66
C ASN A 89 -6.81 7.08 -9.29
N GLU A 90 -6.80 8.36 -8.90
CA GLU A 90 -6.23 8.83 -7.62
C GLU A 90 -7.04 8.39 -6.40
N MET A 91 -8.32 8.05 -6.58
CA MET A 91 -9.19 7.45 -5.56
C MET A 91 -8.85 5.98 -5.26
N ALA A 92 -8.15 5.27 -6.15
CA ALA A 92 -7.79 3.87 -5.95
C ALA A 92 -6.63 3.72 -4.94
N ILE A 93 -6.59 2.60 -4.23
CA ILE A 93 -5.44 2.25 -3.38
C ILE A 93 -4.21 2.01 -4.25
N ASN A 94 -4.34 1.25 -5.34
CA ASN A 94 -3.29 1.09 -6.34
C ASN A 94 -3.49 2.03 -7.52
N GLN A 95 -2.80 3.15 -7.49
CA GLN A 95 -2.81 4.18 -8.54
C GLN A 95 -1.80 3.92 -9.68
N PHE A 96 -1.07 2.79 -9.65
CA PHE A 96 0.05 2.49 -10.58
C PHE A 96 1.16 3.56 -10.60
N ILE A 97 1.46 4.15 -9.43
CA ILE A 97 2.55 5.10 -9.22
C ILE A 97 3.53 4.63 -8.13
N ALA A 98 3.09 3.76 -7.22
CA ALA A 98 3.94 3.25 -6.15
C ALA A 98 5.09 2.40 -6.72
N HIS A 99 6.32 2.73 -6.32
CA HIS A 99 7.50 1.96 -6.74
C HIS A 99 7.50 0.56 -6.13
N HIS A 100 7.17 0.45 -4.85
CA HIS A 100 7.07 -0.79 -4.09
C HIS A 100 6.13 -0.62 -2.91
N SER A 101 5.76 -1.72 -2.30
CA SER A 101 5.10 -1.77 -1.01
C SER A 101 5.67 -2.89 -0.14
N VAL A 102 5.50 -2.77 1.16
CA VAL A 102 6.05 -3.70 2.14
C VAL A 102 4.95 -4.15 3.09
N ILE A 103 4.94 -5.44 3.40
CA ILE A 103 4.06 -6.04 4.40
C ILE A 103 4.94 -6.59 5.51
N PHE A 104 4.59 -6.32 6.77
CA PHE A 104 5.27 -6.84 7.94
C PHE A 104 4.35 -7.71 8.77
N GLN A 105 4.88 -8.83 9.26
CA GLN A 105 4.27 -9.70 10.26
C GLN A 105 5.22 -9.80 11.46
N PRO A 106 5.18 -8.84 12.40
CA PRO A 106 6.18 -8.71 13.46
C PRO A 106 6.26 -9.93 14.38
N GLU A 107 5.12 -10.56 14.70
CA GLU A 107 5.05 -11.73 15.59
C GLU A 107 5.85 -12.93 15.04
N LYS A 108 5.89 -13.06 13.72
CA LYS A 108 6.65 -14.12 13.02
C LYS A 108 7.98 -13.63 12.48
N LYS A 109 8.32 -12.37 12.69
CA LYS A 109 9.51 -11.71 12.13
C LYS A 109 9.63 -11.94 10.62
N ARG A 110 8.54 -11.73 9.89
CA ARG A 110 8.48 -11.90 8.44
C ARG A 110 8.17 -10.57 7.77
N MET A 111 8.72 -10.39 6.57
CA MET A 111 8.37 -9.27 5.72
C MET A 111 8.23 -9.72 4.27
N TRP A 112 7.45 -8.96 3.52
CA TRP A 112 7.26 -9.14 2.08
C TRP A 112 7.50 -7.80 1.40
N VAL A 113 8.25 -7.85 0.30
CA VAL A 113 8.52 -6.67 -0.54
C VAL A 113 7.97 -6.93 -1.92
N SER A 114 7.17 -6.01 -2.44
CA SER A 114 6.63 -6.13 -3.78
C SER A 114 7.71 -5.91 -4.84
N THR A 115 7.62 -6.66 -5.93
CA THR A 115 8.41 -6.42 -7.13
C THR A 115 7.64 -5.55 -8.14
N ALA A 116 8.34 -5.06 -9.16
CA ALA A 116 7.72 -4.34 -10.28
C ALA A 116 6.70 -5.24 -11.04
N PRO A 117 5.73 -4.61 -11.74
CA PRO A 117 5.46 -3.18 -11.78
C PRO A 117 4.46 -2.75 -10.68
N TRP A 118 4.63 -1.54 -10.13
CA TRP A 118 3.65 -0.85 -9.26
C TRP A 118 2.95 -1.75 -8.23
N GLN A 119 3.73 -2.50 -7.45
CA GLN A 119 3.25 -3.47 -6.44
C GLN A 119 2.36 -4.62 -6.99
N CYS A 120 2.21 -4.73 -8.33
CA CYS A 120 1.50 -5.86 -8.96
C CYS A 120 2.38 -7.08 -9.20
N GLY A 121 3.70 -6.95 -9.15
CA GLY A 121 4.63 -8.08 -9.19
C GLY A 121 4.52 -8.98 -7.94
N LYS A 122 5.35 -10.00 -7.84
CA LYS A 122 5.39 -10.86 -6.65
C LYS A 122 5.65 -10.04 -5.38
N TYR A 123 5.10 -10.47 -4.24
CA TYR A 123 5.59 -10.03 -2.94
C TYR A 123 6.55 -11.08 -2.40
N VAL A 124 7.82 -10.81 -2.55
CA VAL A 124 8.91 -11.71 -2.15
C VAL A 124 9.02 -11.72 -0.63
N ALA A 125 8.98 -12.90 -0.05
CA ALA A 125 8.97 -13.11 1.39
C ALA A 125 10.38 -13.29 1.96
N TYR A 126 10.59 -12.70 3.14
CA TYR A 126 11.85 -12.82 3.89
C TYR A 126 11.54 -13.24 5.33
N ASP A 127 12.23 -14.27 5.82
CA ASP A 127 12.23 -14.64 7.24
C ASP A 127 13.42 -13.95 7.92
N LEU A 128 13.14 -12.96 8.76
CA LEU A 128 14.15 -12.13 9.40
C LEU A 128 14.93 -12.92 10.46
N ASN A 129 14.38 -14.00 11.05
CA ASN A 129 15.15 -14.86 11.93
C ASN A 129 16.27 -15.57 11.15
N ARG A 130 15.98 -15.98 9.91
CA ARG A 130 17.00 -16.61 9.04
C ARG A 130 18.02 -15.58 8.56
N ILE A 131 17.57 -14.40 8.11
CA ILE A 131 18.45 -13.37 7.53
C ILE A 131 19.42 -12.80 8.56
N PHE A 132 19.00 -12.66 9.81
CA PHE A 132 19.83 -12.14 10.89
C PHE A 132 20.44 -13.25 11.77
N SER A 133 20.52 -14.48 11.27
CA SER A 133 21.26 -15.56 11.94
C SER A 133 22.76 -15.51 11.62
N ASP A 134 23.58 -15.96 12.55
CA ASP A 134 25.04 -16.01 12.37
C ASP A 134 25.48 -17.05 11.30
N SER A 135 24.56 -17.90 10.85
CA SER A 135 24.81 -18.99 9.90
C SER A 135 24.28 -18.71 8.49
N ILE A 136 23.92 -17.47 8.16
CA ILE A 136 23.39 -17.14 6.82
C ILE A 136 24.50 -17.27 5.77
N ASP A 137 24.21 -18.00 4.71
CA ASP A 137 25.06 -18.07 3.51
C ASP A 137 24.50 -17.13 2.43
N PHE A 138 25.18 -16.02 2.21
CA PHE A 138 24.82 -15.02 1.19
C PHE A 138 25.11 -15.47 -0.26
N ASN A 139 25.74 -16.62 -0.47
CA ASN A 139 25.89 -17.22 -1.80
C ASN A 139 24.60 -17.88 -2.30
N HIS A 140 23.60 -18.03 -1.42
CA HIS A 140 22.28 -18.55 -1.74
C HIS A 140 21.21 -17.48 -1.60
N GLU A 141 20.09 -17.69 -2.27
CA GLU A 141 18.95 -16.78 -2.19
C GLU A 141 18.40 -16.72 -0.75
N ILE A 142 18.25 -15.49 -0.24
CA ILE A 142 17.83 -15.23 1.13
C ILE A 142 16.32 -15.16 1.31
N TYR A 143 15.55 -15.13 0.21
CA TYR A 143 14.10 -15.11 0.27
C TYR A 143 13.49 -16.49 0.56
N THR A 144 12.20 -16.51 0.89
CA THR A 144 11.45 -17.72 1.27
C THR A 144 10.34 -17.95 0.25
N GLU A 145 10.60 -18.78 -0.77
CA GLU A 145 9.71 -18.98 -1.94
C GLU A 145 8.31 -19.44 -1.53
N ASN A 146 8.18 -20.40 -0.63
CA ASN A 146 6.88 -20.94 -0.21
C ASN A 146 5.98 -19.95 0.56
N LEU A 147 6.52 -18.80 0.95
CA LEU A 147 5.78 -17.70 1.58
C LEU A 147 5.53 -16.54 0.62
N THR A 148 6.18 -16.55 -0.54
CA THR A 148 6.06 -15.48 -1.54
C THR A 148 4.64 -15.43 -2.12
N VAL A 149 4.04 -14.25 -2.14
CA VAL A 149 2.74 -14.04 -2.76
C VAL A 149 2.90 -13.88 -4.27
N PRO A 150 2.18 -14.62 -5.11
CA PRO A 150 2.27 -14.52 -6.56
C PRO A 150 1.99 -13.11 -7.09
N ALA A 151 2.45 -12.84 -8.30
CA ALA A 151 2.10 -11.62 -9.02
C ALA A 151 0.58 -11.51 -9.24
N ASP A 152 0.07 -10.29 -9.36
CA ASP A 152 -1.33 -10.02 -9.69
C ASP A 152 -1.64 -10.56 -11.11
N SER A 153 -2.71 -11.33 -11.24
CA SER A 153 -3.20 -11.83 -12.53
C SER A 153 -3.57 -10.71 -13.52
N PHE A 154 -3.83 -9.51 -13.01
CA PHE A 154 -4.05 -8.32 -13.84
C PHE A 154 -2.90 -8.06 -14.83
N LEU A 155 -1.67 -8.41 -14.51
CA LEU A 155 -0.51 -8.27 -15.42
C LEU A 155 -0.66 -9.08 -16.72
N GLN A 156 -1.55 -10.08 -16.74
CA GLN A 156 -1.83 -10.92 -17.92
C GLN A 156 -3.06 -10.45 -18.69
N GLN A 157 -3.80 -9.46 -18.20
CA GLN A 157 -5.05 -8.97 -18.78
C GLN A 157 -4.78 -7.94 -19.90
N GLN A 158 -5.73 -7.81 -20.80
CA GLN A 158 -5.65 -6.86 -21.92
C GLN A 158 -5.64 -5.41 -21.44
N GLU A 159 -6.35 -5.12 -20.37
CA GLU A 159 -6.38 -3.80 -19.72
C GLU A 159 -5.00 -3.32 -19.27
N TYR A 160 -4.16 -4.24 -18.78
CA TYR A 160 -2.78 -3.93 -18.45
C TYR A 160 -1.97 -3.55 -19.70
N GLN A 161 -2.14 -4.27 -20.81
CA GLN A 161 -1.46 -3.95 -22.07
C GLN A 161 -1.90 -2.59 -22.63
N HIS A 162 -3.18 -2.26 -22.50
CA HIS A 162 -3.69 -0.94 -22.85
C HIS A 162 -3.09 0.16 -21.98
N LEU A 163 -3.01 -0.04 -20.66
CA LEU A 163 -2.35 0.90 -19.73
C LEU A 163 -0.88 1.12 -20.11
N MET A 164 -0.14 0.06 -20.41
CA MET A 164 1.27 0.14 -20.83
C MET A 164 1.43 0.93 -22.12
N THR A 165 0.55 0.68 -23.08
CA THR A 165 0.53 1.41 -24.34
C THR A 165 0.24 2.89 -24.12
N TYR A 166 -0.76 3.22 -23.31
CA TYR A 166 -1.09 4.60 -22.95
C TYR A 166 0.11 5.30 -22.26
N LYS A 167 0.70 4.68 -21.25
CA LYS A 167 1.86 5.26 -20.52
C LYS A 167 3.07 5.51 -21.43
N ARG A 168 3.26 4.69 -22.47
CA ARG A 168 4.32 4.87 -23.47
C ARG A 168 4.03 6.03 -24.43
N LEU A 169 2.77 6.18 -24.85
CA LEU A 169 2.38 7.16 -25.87
C LEU A 169 2.06 8.53 -25.29
N ALA A 170 1.50 8.62 -24.10
CA ALA A 170 1.08 9.87 -23.49
C ALA A 170 2.18 10.97 -23.42
N PRO A 171 3.45 10.65 -23.09
CA PRO A 171 4.52 11.66 -23.11
C PRO A 171 4.85 12.18 -24.53
N VAL A 172 4.58 11.41 -25.57
CA VAL A 172 4.84 11.80 -26.96
C VAL A 172 3.74 12.73 -27.47
N LEU A 173 2.50 12.50 -27.04
CA LEU A 173 1.33 13.30 -27.44
C LEU A 173 1.21 14.65 -26.70
N ARG A 174 1.96 14.82 -25.60
CA ARG A 174 1.98 16.08 -24.83
C ARG A 174 3.06 17.07 -25.30
N LYS A 175 3.85 16.70 -26.31
CA LYS A 175 4.82 17.59 -26.98
C LYS A 175 4.18 18.26 -28.20
#